data_d7120908d4b3da0d69b532356474e26f
#
_entry.id   d7120908d4b3da0d69b532356474e26f
#
_cell.length_a   1.000
_cell.length_b   1.000
_cell.length_c   1.000
_cell.angle_alpha   90.00
_cell.angle_beta   90.00
_cell.angle_gamma   90.00
#
_symmetry.space_group_name_H-M   'P 1'
#
loop_
_entity.id
_entity.type
_entity.pdbx_description
1 polymer ?
#
loop_
_entity_poly.entity_id
_entity_poly.type
_entity_poly.pdbx_seq_one_letter_code
_entity_poly.pdbx_strand_id
1 'polypeptide(L)'
;MNIDRWTRRVALLFVALTALLSGCTTYVTTQVTAFSDWSGSDATRTYAFTRHEDQKNNLELSAYERIVANELALHAFREVSHDDARYLVELAYGIRSDIVTVAQPVYYNPWPGPYWGRPFDMWGPWGPFPATYVNQSYPVFTHLLGIRITERASGREVYNVTARNVSEESSLVRAMPYLARSALADFPLANGAVHTVKIPLGGGGGADANEVSLPAATPPAGAASAPKAAQ
;
A
#
# COMPACT_ATOMS: atom_id res chain seq x y z
N MET A 1 -22.46 41.64 -33.87
CA MET A 1 -21.50 41.77 -32.74
C MET A 1 -21.12 40.39 -32.27
N ASN A 2 -19.87 39.93 -32.54
CA ASN A 2 -19.43 38.51 -32.40
C ASN A 2 -18.88 38.15 -31.03
N ILE A 3 -19.26 38.86 -29.97
CA ILE A 3 -18.72 38.70 -28.62
C ILE A 3 -19.15 37.34 -28.02
N ASP A 4 -20.39 36.89 -28.29
CA ASP A 4 -20.88 35.65 -27.70
C ASP A 4 -20.22 34.37 -28.25
N ARG A 5 -19.74 34.42 -29.48
CA ARG A 5 -19.04 33.27 -30.06
C ARG A 5 -17.59 33.18 -29.55
N TRP A 6 -16.97 34.28 -29.25
CA TRP A 6 -15.60 34.34 -28.74
C TRP A 6 -15.58 33.92 -27.29
N THR A 7 -16.48 34.42 -26.45
CA THR A 7 -16.61 34.03 -25.04
C THR A 7 -16.96 32.56 -24.90
N ARG A 8 -17.81 31.97 -25.72
CA ARG A 8 -18.07 30.52 -25.76
C ARG A 8 -16.81 29.71 -26.10
N ARG A 9 -16.01 30.15 -27.05
CA ARG A 9 -14.75 29.45 -27.40
C ARG A 9 -13.72 29.53 -26.29
N VAL A 10 -13.59 30.68 -25.64
CA VAL A 10 -12.72 30.86 -24.49
C VAL A 10 -13.18 30.01 -23.30
N ALA A 11 -14.48 29.97 -23.03
CA ALA A 11 -15.04 29.11 -21.98
C ALA A 11 -14.81 27.61 -22.25
N LEU A 12 -15.00 27.16 -23.51
CA LEU A 12 -14.73 25.79 -23.92
C LEU A 12 -13.23 25.42 -23.82
N LEU A 13 -12.32 26.35 -24.13
CA LEU A 13 -10.89 26.16 -23.96
C LEU A 13 -10.51 26.07 -22.49
N PHE A 14 -11.13 26.86 -21.61
CA PHE A 14 -10.90 26.80 -20.18
C PHE A 14 -11.40 25.47 -19.58
N VAL A 15 -12.58 25.00 -19.99
CA VAL A 15 -13.13 23.69 -19.58
C VAL A 15 -12.25 22.55 -20.09
N ALA A 16 -11.77 22.62 -21.33
CA ALA A 16 -10.86 21.62 -21.88
C ALA A 16 -9.49 21.63 -21.16
N LEU A 17 -8.97 22.80 -20.81
CA LEU A 17 -7.72 22.95 -20.08
C LEU A 17 -7.82 22.43 -18.63
N THR A 18 -8.94 22.66 -17.96
CA THR A 18 -9.16 22.11 -16.60
C THR A 18 -9.33 20.58 -16.62
N ALA A 19 -9.92 20.01 -17.67
CA ALA A 19 -10.02 18.55 -17.82
C ALA A 19 -8.66 17.88 -18.08
N LEU A 20 -7.68 18.59 -18.65
CA LEU A 20 -6.32 18.08 -18.86
C LEU A 20 -5.45 18.14 -17.61
N LEU A 21 -5.85 18.87 -16.56
CA LEU A 21 -5.16 18.94 -15.29
C LEU A 21 -5.58 17.86 -14.28
N SER A 22 -6.39 16.87 -14.68
CA SER A 22 -6.67 15.70 -13.84
C SER A 22 -5.39 14.87 -13.71
N GLY A 23 -4.55 15.25 -12.74
CA GLY A 23 -3.26 14.60 -12.47
C GLY A 23 -3.43 13.12 -12.11
N CYS A 24 -2.52 12.29 -12.58
CA CYS A 24 -2.43 10.89 -12.15
C CYS A 24 -2.15 10.85 -10.65
N THR A 25 -3.10 10.38 -9.87
CA THR A 25 -2.89 10.12 -8.44
C THR A 25 -2.18 8.79 -8.30
N THR A 26 -0.98 8.80 -7.74
CA THR A 26 -0.24 7.59 -7.40
C THR A 26 -0.72 7.09 -6.03
N TYR A 27 -0.95 5.80 -5.90
CA TYR A 27 -1.45 5.17 -4.67
C TYR A 27 -0.41 4.28 -4.03
N VAL A 28 -0.35 4.29 -2.70
CA VAL A 28 0.28 3.25 -1.90
C VAL A 28 -0.74 2.14 -1.69
N THR A 29 -0.39 0.93 -2.12
CA THR A 29 -1.26 -0.24 -1.97
C THR A 29 -0.75 -1.10 -0.82
N THR A 30 -1.58 -1.33 0.18
CA THR A 30 -1.25 -2.10 1.39
C THR A 30 -2.21 -3.26 1.53
N GLN A 31 -1.68 -4.46 1.72
CA GLN A 31 -2.46 -5.63 2.09
C GLN A 31 -2.58 -5.70 3.62
N VAL A 32 -3.79 -5.81 4.12
CA VAL A 32 -4.10 -5.86 5.56
C VAL A 32 -4.74 -7.18 5.89
N THR A 33 -4.24 -7.86 6.90
CA THR A 33 -4.82 -9.10 7.43
C THR A 33 -5.10 -8.90 8.91
N ALA A 34 -6.32 -9.21 9.35
CA ALA A 34 -6.71 -9.04 10.73
C ALA A 34 -7.30 -10.32 11.33
N PHE A 35 -6.99 -10.53 12.60
CA PHE A 35 -7.63 -11.50 13.48
C PHE A 35 -8.28 -10.74 14.62
N SER A 36 -9.58 -10.94 14.82
CA SER A 36 -10.38 -10.12 15.72
C SER A 36 -11.33 -10.97 16.55
N ASP A 37 -11.28 -10.75 17.86
CA ASP A 37 -12.30 -11.16 18.82
C ASP A 37 -12.89 -9.90 19.49
N TRP A 38 -12.95 -8.81 18.73
CA TRP A 38 -13.42 -7.52 19.20
C TRP A 38 -14.94 -7.52 19.33
N SER A 39 -15.45 -7.31 20.54
CA SER A 39 -16.90 -7.35 20.81
C SER A 39 -17.64 -6.02 20.54
N GLY A 40 -16.94 -4.99 20.14
CA GLY A 40 -17.52 -3.75 19.62
C GLY A 40 -18.23 -2.82 20.63
N SER A 41 -18.49 -3.25 21.86
CA SER A 41 -19.33 -2.53 22.82
C SER A 41 -18.59 -1.61 23.81
N ASP A 42 -17.30 -1.30 23.56
CA ASP A 42 -16.48 -0.63 24.55
C ASP A 42 -16.62 0.90 24.53
N ALA A 43 -17.38 1.43 25.46
CA ALA A 43 -17.47 2.87 25.70
C ALA A 43 -16.15 3.50 26.21
N THR A 44 -15.20 2.68 26.68
CA THR A 44 -13.93 3.15 27.24
C THR A 44 -12.75 2.42 26.59
N ARG A 45 -12.26 2.98 25.48
CA ARG A 45 -11.08 2.47 24.76
C ARG A 45 -9.81 3.15 25.29
N THR A 46 -9.45 2.85 26.56
CA THR A 46 -8.16 3.31 27.11
C THR A 46 -7.08 2.32 26.82
N TYR A 47 -5.90 2.80 26.38
CA TYR A 47 -4.78 1.95 26.07
C TYR A 47 -3.45 2.54 26.54
N ALA A 48 -2.44 1.70 26.64
CA ALA A 48 -1.05 2.07 26.78
C ALA A 48 -0.21 1.19 25.83
N PHE A 49 0.89 1.74 25.32
CA PHE A 49 1.86 0.94 24.61
C PHE A 49 2.63 0.05 25.58
N THR A 50 2.88 -1.19 25.14
CA THR A 50 3.77 -2.10 25.86
C THR A 50 5.02 -2.35 25.01
N ARG A 51 6.18 -2.42 25.69
CA ARG A 51 7.48 -2.60 25.06
C ARG A 51 8.23 -3.73 25.76
N HIS A 52 8.97 -4.50 24.99
CA HIS A 52 9.94 -5.41 25.55
C HIS A 52 11.10 -4.66 26.23
N GLU A 53 11.83 -5.31 27.11
CA GLU A 53 12.92 -4.69 27.87
C GLU A 53 14.00 -4.06 26.99
N ASP A 54 14.33 -4.69 25.87
CA ASP A 54 15.30 -4.23 24.87
C ASP A 54 14.82 -3.01 24.06
N GLN A 55 13.50 -2.74 24.08
CA GLN A 55 12.87 -1.66 23.32
C GLN A 55 12.61 -0.39 24.14
N LYS A 56 12.86 -0.40 25.45
CA LYS A 56 12.48 0.72 26.35
C LYS A 56 13.01 2.09 25.92
N ASN A 57 14.21 2.14 25.33
CA ASN A 57 14.88 3.36 24.90
C ASN A 57 14.96 3.50 23.37
N ASN A 58 14.13 2.78 22.63
CA ASN A 58 14.14 2.81 21.18
C ASN A 58 13.40 4.05 20.66
N LEU A 59 14.16 5.01 20.11
CA LEU A 59 13.59 6.26 19.55
C LEU A 59 12.76 6.02 18.28
N GLU A 60 13.16 5.04 17.49
CA GLU A 60 12.43 4.66 16.28
C GLU A 60 11.04 4.12 16.64
N LEU A 61 10.97 3.17 17.59
CA LEU A 61 9.71 2.65 18.09
C LEU A 61 8.82 3.76 18.66
N SER A 62 9.41 4.71 19.43
CA SER A 62 8.65 5.85 19.96
C SER A 62 8.06 6.74 18.88
N ALA A 63 8.76 6.91 17.76
CA ALA A 63 8.23 7.65 16.62
C ALA A 63 7.07 6.90 15.95
N TYR A 64 7.17 5.58 15.80
CA TYR A 64 6.12 4.76 15.21
C TYR A 64 4.90 4.63 16.11
N GLU A 65 5.08 4.49 17.42
CA GLU A 65 3.98 4.54 18.40
C GLU A 65 3.18 5.83 18.28
N ARG A 66 3.84 6.99 18.10
CA ARG A 66 3.16 8.26 17.90
C ARG A 66 2.31 8.28 16.63
N ILE A 67 2.81 7.70 15.54
CA ILE A 67 2.04 7.59 14.29
C ILE A 67 0.81 6.72 14.51
N VAL A 68 0.99 5.53 15.13
CA VAL A 68 -0.12 4.63 15.42
C VAL A 68 -1.10 5.22 16.44
N ALA A 69 -0.63 5.98 17.44
CA ALA A 69 -1.47 6.68 18.40
C ALA A 69 -2.43 7.66 17.72
N ASN A 70 -1.94 8.42 16.73
CA ASN A 70 -2.78 9.33 15.96
C ASN A 70 -3.89 8.59 15.21
N GLU A 71 -3.61 7.45 14.62
CA GLU A 71 -4.62 6.64 13.93
C GLU A 71 -5.59 5.97 14.92
N LEU A 72 -5.11 5.45 16.05
CA LEU A 72 -5.96 4.91 17.13
C LEU A 72 -6.94 5.96 17.69
N ALA A 73 -6.51 7.21 17.78
CA ALA A 73 -7.36 8.32 18.26
C ALA A 73 -8.57 8.54 17.34
N LEU A 74 -8.45 8.29 16.02
CA LEU A 74 -9.57 8.35 15.08
C LEU A 74 -10.64 7.28 15.37
N HIS A 75 -10.26 6.20 16.05
CA HIS A 75 -11.15 5.12 16.47
C HIS A 75 -11.56 5.22 17.95
N ALA A 76 -11.52 6.43 18.52
CA ALA A 76 -11.90 6.72 19.90
C ALA A 76 -11.03 6.03 20.97
N PHE A 77 -9.82 5.56 20.62
CA PHE A 77 -8.85 5.13 21.61
C PHE A 77 -8.18 6.32 22.27
N ARG A 78 -7.92 6.20 23.56
CA ARG A 78 -7.28 7.22 24.37
C ARG A 78 -6.09 6.64 25.12
N GLU A 79 -4.92 7.21 24.87
CA GLU A 79 -3.70 6.83 25.56
C GLU A 79 -3.75 7.29 27.03
N VAL A 80 -3.39 6.41 27.93
CA VAL A 80 -3.35 6.63 29.37
C VAL A 80 -2.10 5.97 29.96
N SER A 81 -1.91 6.10 31.28
CA SER A 81 -0.84 5.36 31.96
C SER A 81 -1.07 3.85 31.85
N HIS A 82 0.02 3.07 31.95
CA HIS A 82 -0.06 1.60 31.87
C HIS A 82 -1.06 1.01 32.89
N ASP A 83 -1.13 1.58 34.07
CA ASP A 83 -1.98 1.06 35.17
C ASP A 83 -3.47 1.38 34.97
N ASP A 84 -3.78 2.46 34.25
CA ASP A 84 -5.14 2.90 33.95
C ASP A 84 -5.65 2.34 32.59
N ALA A 85 -4.76 1.73 31.81
CA ALA A 85 -5.08 1.21 30.52
C ALA A 85 -5.92 -0.08 30.62
N ARG A 86 -7.00 -0.13 29.84
CA ARG A 86 -7.76 -1.35 29.63
C ARG A 86 -7.08 -2.27 28.66
N TYR A 87 -6.48 -1.70 27.61
CA TYR A 87 -5.81 -2.44 26.55
C TYR A 87 -4.32 -2.12 26.52
N LEU A 88 -3.54 -3.13 26.17
CA LEU A 88 -2.12 -2.99 25.88
C LEU A 88 -1.91 -3.13 24.38
N VAL A 89 -1.21 -2.17 23.80
CA VAL A 89 -0.90 -2.14 22.37
C VAL A 89 0.59 -2.42 22.19
N GLU A 90 0.89 -3.44 21.42
CA GLU A 90 2.24 -3.82 21.04
C GLU A 90 2.44 -3.64 19.55
N LEU A 91 3.58 -3.09 19.15
CA LEU A 91 3.96 -2.90 17.76
C LEU A 91 5.09 -3.83 17.36
N ALA A 92 4.91 -4.49 16.22
CA ALA A 92 5.95 -5.22 15.52
C ALA A 92 6.14 -4.59 14.14
N TYR A 93 7.36 -4.29 13.76
CA TYR A 93 7.63 -3.67 12.47
C TYR A 93 8.92 -4.20 11.86
N GLY A 94 9.04 -4.08 10.55
CA GLY A 94 10.23 -4.52 9.85
C GLY A 94 10.20 -4.22 8.38
N ILE A 95 11.38 -4.37 7.78
CA ILE A 95 11.59 -4.27 6.35
C ILE A 95 12.35 -5.50 5.86
N ARG A 96 11.93 -6.05 4.73
CA ARG A 96 12.62 -7.13 4.04
C ARG A 96 12.92 -6.70 2.62
N SER A 97 14.15 -6.91 2.16
CA SER A 97 14.54 -6.68 0.78
C SER A 97 14.53 -7.99 0.01
N ASP A 98 13.93 -7.97 -1.18
CA ASP A 98 13.93 -9.07 -2.14
C ASP A 98 14.37 -8.53 -3.50
N ILE A 99 14.87 -9.40 -4.38
CA ILE A 99 15.24 -9.04 -5.75
C ILE A 99 14.23 -9.69 -6.70
N VAL A 100 13.55 -8.86 -7.48
CA VAL A 100 12.65 -9.32 -8.53
C VAL A 100 13.35 -9.19 -9.87
N THR A 101 13.42 -10.29 -10.61
CA THR A 101 13.99 -10.32 -11.96
C THR A 101 12.86 -10.36 -12.99
N VAL A 102 12.84 -9.38 -13.88
CA VAL A 102 11.85 -9.25 -14.96
C VAL A 102 12.57 -9.37 -16.31
N ALA A 103 12.08 -10.25 -17.16
CA ALA A 103 12.55 -10.34 -18.54
C ALA A 103 11.94 -9.20 -19.36
N GLN A 104 12.77 -8.26 -19.80
CA GLN A 104 12.33 -7.15 -20.65
C GLN A 104 12.73 -7.42 -22.10
N PRO A 105 11.80 -7.28 -23.07
CA PRO A 105 12.14 -7.38 -24.48
C PRO A 105 12.96 -6.17 -24.91
N VAL A 106 14.15 -6.41 -25.45
CA VAL A 106 14.97 -5.36 -26.08
C VAL A 106 14.73 -5.43 -27.58
N TYR A 107 14.17 -4.37 -28.11
CA TYR A 107 14.01 -4.21 -29.56
C TYR A 107 15.30 -3.65 -30.11
N TYR A 108 16.06 -4.49 -30.77
CA TYR A 108 17.26 -4.08 -31.48
C TYR A 108 16.84 -3.49 -32.82
N ASN A 109 17.03 -2.19 -33.02
CA ASN A 109 16.92 -1.56 -34.33
C ASN A 109 18.33 -1.48 -34.95
N PRO A 110 18.71 -2.42 -35.83
CA PRO A 110 20.08 -2.50 -36.33
C PRO A 110 20.44 -1.43 -37.37
N TRP A 111 19.54 -0.49 -37.70
CA TRP A 111 19.74 0.42 -38.81
C TRP A 111 19.63 1.91 -38.46
N PRO A 112 20.75 2.60 -38.32
CA PRO A 112 20.78 4.08 -38.28
C PRO A 112 20.93 4.64 -39.72
N GLY A 113 20.31 4.05 -40.73
CA GLY A 113 20.33 4.54 -42.09
C GLY A 113 19.22 5.51 -42.42
N PRO A 114 19.42 6.47 -43.37
CA PRO A 114 18.40 7.42 -43.78
C PRO A 114 17.20 6.68 -44.40
N TYR A 115 16.01 7.03 -43.94
CA TYR A 115 14.72 6.44 -44.34
C TYR A 115 14.28 6.63 -45.79
N TRP A 116 15.21 6.76 -46.72
CA TRP A 116 14.92 6.98 -48.12
C TRP A 116 15.08 5.67 -48.91
N GLY A 117 14.03 4.89 -49.01
CA GLY A 117 14.02 3.90 -50.06
C GLY A 117 13.23 2.60 -49.90
N ARG A 118 12.64 2.27 -48.75
CA ARG A 118 11.78 1.05 -48.68
C ARG A 118 10.54 1.22 -47.80
N PRO A 119 9.39 1.65 -48.36
CA PRO A 119 8.16 1.81 -47.57
C PRO A 119 7.54 0.48 -47.14
N PHE A 120 8.04 -0.68 -47.56
CA PHE A 120 7.35 -1.97 -47.36
C PHE A 120 8.06 -2.96 -46.42
N ASP A 121 9.28 -2.69 -45.98
CA ASP A 121 10.00 -3.66 -45.14
C ASP A 121 9.81 -3.46 -43.62
N MET A 122 9.07 -2.44 -43.18
CA MET A 122 8.86 -2.14 -41.76
C MET A 122 7.76 -3.01 -41.11
N TRP A 123 6.99 -3.72 -41.94
CA TRP A 123 5.95 -4.66 -41.52
C TRP A 123 6.08 -5.93 -42.34
N GLY A 124 7.19 -6.65 -42.17
CA GLY A 124 7.26 -8.02 -42.64
C GLY A 124 6.08 -8.83 -42.11
N PRO A 125 5.66 -9.94 -42.74
CA PRO A 125 4.46 -10.72 -42.37
C PRO A 125 4.44 -11.21 -40.92
N TRP A 126 5.45 -10.93 -40.14
CA TRP A 126 5.66 -11.44 -38.77
C TRP A 126 5.81 -10.33 -37.69
N GLY A 127 5.71 -9.04 -38.04
CA GLY A 127 5.84 -7.92 -37.10
C GLY A 127 7.26 -7.73 -36.54
N PRO A 128 7.49 -6.72 -35.68
CA PRO A 128 8.77 -6.53 -35.02
C PRO A 128 9.01 -7.65 -34.02
N PHE A 129 9.95 -8.53 -34.33
CA PHE A 129 10.39 -9.55 -33.38
C PHE A 129 11.19 -8.90 -32.26
N PRO A 130 10.89 -9.17 -30.99
CA PRO A 130 11.80 -8.84 -29.90
C PRO A 130 13.09 -9.63 -30.13
N ALA A 131 14.18 -8.93 -30.46
CA ALA A 131 15.42 -9.59 -30.83
C ALA A 131 16.07 -10.35 -29.66
N THR A 132 15.84 -9.89 -28.43
CA THR A 132 16.46 -10.48 -27.23
C THR A 132 15.68 -10.08 -25.98
N TYR A 133 15.59 -10.99 -25.02
CA TYR A 133 15.11 -10.67 -23.67
C TYR A 133 16.33 -10.44 -22.77
N VAL A 134 16.34 -9.32 -22.08
CA VAL A 134 17.33 -9.02 -21.04
C VAL A 134 16.67 -9.12 -19.69
N ASN A 135 17.26 -9.91 -18.81
CA ASN A 135 16.80 -9.99 -17.42
C ASN A 135 17.29 -8.77 -16.66
N GLN A 136 16.36 -7.93 -16.23
CA GLN A 136 16.64 -6.82 -15.33
C GLN A 136 16.20 -7.17 -13.91
N SER A 137 17.11 -6.97 -12.96
CA SER A 137 16.83 -7.22 -11.54
C SER A 137 16.65 -5.90 -10.81
N TYR A 138 15.54 -5.78 -10.08
CA TYR A 138 15.20 -4.61 -9.28
C TYR A 138 15.06 -5.00 -7.83
N PRO A 139 15.64 -4.23 -6.89
CA PRO A 139 15.35 -4.43 -5.47
C PRO A 139 13.92 -3.99 -5.18
N VAL A 140 13.19 -4.81 -4.44
CA VAL A 140 11.88 -4.48 -3.89
C VAL A 140 11.90 -4.67 -2.39
N PHE A 141 11.21 -3.80 -1.67
CA PHE A 141 11.18 -3.80 -0.22
C PHE A 141 9.77 -4.13 0.24
N THR A 142 9.66 -5.10 1.12
CA THR A 142 8.42 -5.43 1.83
C THR A 142 8.46 -4.78 3.20
N HIS A 143 7.58 -3.81 3.40
CA HIS A 143 7.38 -3.14 4.69
C HIS A 143 6.26 -3.82 5.45
N LEU A 144 6.46 -4.01 6.74
CA LEU A 144 5.53 -4.70 7.63
C LEU A 144 5.28 -3.85 8.87
N LEU A 145 4.01 -3.78 9.27
CA LEU A 145 3.57 -3.28 10.56
C LEU A 145 2.53 -4.24 11.13
N GLY A 146 2.79 -4.78 12.31
CA GLY A 146 1.85 -5.53 13.12
C GLY A 146 1.41 -4.69 14.32
N ILE A 147 0.11 -4.65 14.58
CA ILE A 147 -0.49 -4.01 15.76
C ILE A 147 -1.27 -5.10 16.50
N ARG A 148 -0.84 -5.40 17.71
CA ARG A 148 -1.51 -6.34 18.61
C ARG A 148 -2.17 -5.58 19.74
N ILE A 149 -3.44 -5.84 19.99
CA ILE A 149 -4.20 -5.27 21.11
C ILE A 149 -4.60 -6.40 22.05
N THR A 150 -4.18 -6.32 23.30
CA THR A 150 -4.42 -7.30 24.34
C THR A 150 -5.22 -6.65 25.47
N GLU A 151 -6.24 -7.32 25.97
CA GLU A 151 -6.95 -6.86 27.18
C GLU A 151 -6.06 -7.07 28.40
N ARG A 152 -5.72 -6.00 29.13
CA ARG A 152 -4.76 -6.03 30.24
C ARG A 152 -5.18 -6.97 31.37
N ALA A 153 -6.48 -6.99 31.71
CA ALA A 153 -6.97 -7.75 32.85
C ALA A 153 -6.92 -9.26 32.65
N SER A 154 -7.15 -9.72 31.44
CA SER A 154 -7.22 -11.14 31.08
C SER A 154 -5.98 -11.67 30.37
N GLY A 155 -5.15 -10.76 29.82
CA GLY A 155 -4.03 -11.12 28.95
C GLY A 155 -4.50 -11.65 27.58
N ARG A 156 -5.79 -11.59 27.26
CA ARG A 156 -6.36 -12.10 26.02
C ARG A 156 -6.11 -11.13 24.86
N GLU A 157 -5.61 -11.64 23.76
CA GLU A 157 -5.53 -10.91 22.51
C GLU A 157 -6.95 -10.69 21.96
N VAL A 158 -7.31 -9.45 21.71
CA VAL A 158 -8.66 -9.07 21.21
C VAL A 158 -8.60 -8.58 19.77
N TYR A 159 -7.43 -8.12 19.32
CA TYR A 159 -7.23 -7.70 17.95
C TYR A 159 -5.75 -7.83 17.54
N ASN A 160 -5.53 -8.32 16.35
CA ASN A 160 -4.20 -8.46 15.77
C ASN A 160 -4.30 -8.16 14.28
N VAL A 161 -3.63 -7.13 13.83
CA VAL A 161 -3.62 -6.73 12.43
C VAL A 161 -2.21 -6.60 11.91
N THR A 162 -1.99 -7.09 10.70
CA THR A 162 -0.73 -6.96 9.98
C THR A 162 -0.98 -6.23 8.67
N ALA A 163 -0.31 -5.11 8.48
CA ALA A 163 -0.26 -4.35 7.24
C ALA A 163 1.05 -4.64 6.50
N ARG A 164 0.96 -4.98 5.22
CA ARG A 164 2.08 -5.29 4.33
C ARG A 164 2.02 -4.43 3.08
N ASN A 165 3.10 -3.69 2.81
CA ASN A 165 3.29 -2.94 1.57
C ASN A 165 4.54 -3.45 0.85
N VAL A 166 4.47 -3.59 -0.46
CA VAL A 166 5.62 -3.93 -1.32
C VAL A 166 5.87 -2.76 -2.26
N SER A 167 7.07 -2.19 -2.22
CA SER A 167 7.43 -1.03 -3.02
C SER A 167 8.94 -0.99 -3.32
N GLU A 168 9.35 -0.08 -4.18
CA GLU A 168 10.77 0.22 -4.44
C GLU A 168 11.38 1.17 -3.38
N GLU A 169 10.55 1.79 -2.54
CA GLU A 169 11.01 2.64 -1.44
C GLU A 169 11.70 1.79 -0.37
N SER A 170 12.93 2.14 -0.02
CA SER A 170 13.70 1.42 0.99
C SER A 170 13.46 1.92 2.42
N SER A 171 12.76 3.05 2.60
CA SER A 171 12.59 3.70 3.89
C SER A 171 11.31 3.28 4.61
N LEU A 172 11.45 2.52 5.70
CA LEU A 172 10.33 2.16 6.56
C LEU A 172 9.67 3.39 7.20
N VAL A 173 10.46 4.41 7.52
CA VAL A 173 9.94 5.68 8.11
C VAL A 173 8.94 6.35 7.19
N ARG A 174 9.19 6.32 5.88
CA ARG A 174 8.27 6.89 4.88
C ARG A 174 7.02 6.03 4.66
N ALA A 175 7.17 4.72 4.78
CA ALA A 175 6.06 3.78 4.63
C ALA A 175 5.14 3.73 5.86
N MET A 176 5.66 4.02 7.05
CA MET A 176 4.97 3.83 8.34
C MET A 176 3.62 4.55 8.46
N PRO A 177 3.44 5.83 8.04
CA PRO A 177 2.14 6.49 8.10
C PRO A 177 1.07 5.78 7.27
N TYR A 178 1.45 5.28 6.09
CA TYR A 178 0.53 4.54 5.20
C TYR A 178 0.20 3.16 5.77
N LEU A 179 1.18 2.48 6.39
CA LEU A 179 0.96 1.19 7.04
C LEU A 179 0.03 1.32 8.24
N ALA A 180 0.26 2.31 9.11
CA ALA A 180 -0.56 2.54 10.30
C ALA A 180 -2.01 2.88 9.90
N ARG A 181 -2.18 3.80 8.95
CA ARG A 181 -3.48 4.17 8.44
C ARG A 181 -4.19 2.98 7.78
N SER A 182 -3.49 2.21 6.93
CA SER A 182 -4.08 1.03 6.29
C SER A 182 -4.45 -0.05 7.30
N ALA A 183 -3.63 -0.27 8.34
CA ALA A 183 -3.88 -1.28 9.37
C ALA A 183 -5.17 -1.01 10.16
N LEU A 184 -5.52 0.26 10.34
CA LEU A 184 -6.65 0.68 11.16
C LEU A 184 -7.82 1.23 10.34
N ALA A 185 -7.72 1.33 9.00
CA ALA A 185 -8.71 1.95 8.13
C ALA A 185 -10.14 1.46 8.39
N ASP A 186 -10.31 0.15 8.44
CA ASP A 186 -11.63 -0.50 8.62
C ASP A 186 -11.76 -1.12 10.02
N PHE A 187 -11.13 -0.52 11.04
CA PHE A 187 -11.18 -1.05 12.41
C PHE A 187 -12.61 -1.02 13.01
N PRO A 188 -13.08 -2.12 13.62
CA PRO A 188 -12.45 -3.44 13.68
C PRO A 188 -12.78 -4.33 12.46
N LEU A 189 -11.75 -4.84 11.80
CA LEU A 189 -11.94 -5.83 10.72
C LEU A 189 -12.47 -7.15 11.26
N ALA A 190 -13.23 -7.85 10.44
CA ALA A 190 -13.73 -9.17 10.77
C ALA A 190 -12.57 -10.17 10.96
N ASN A 191 -12.79 -11.19 11.79
CA ASN A 191 -11.79 -12.22 12.06
C ASN A 191 -11.40 -12.98 10.77
N GLY A 192 -10.11 -13.06 10.51
CA GLY A 192 -9.54 -13.70 9.30
C GLY A 192 -9.72 -12.87 8.01
N ALA A 193 -10.14 -11.60 8.11
CA ALA A 193 -10.31 -10.74 6.93
C ALA A 193 -8.97 -10.39 6.31
N VAL A 194 -8.95 -10.35 4.98
CA VAL A 194 -7.82 -9.85 4.18
C VAL A 194 -8.33 -8.77 3.24
N HIS A 195 -7.86 -7.55 3.44
CA HIS A 195 -8.26 -6.38 2.64
C HIS A 195 -7.06 -5.76 1.93
N THR A 196 -7.34 -5.08 0.83
CA THR A 196 -6.36 -4.26 0.13
C THR A 196 -6.77 -2.80 0.22
N VAL A 197 -5.98 -2.02 0.93
CA VAL A 197 -6.20 -0.59 1.13
C VAL A 197 -5.31 0.19 0.16
N LYS A 198 -5.88 1.22 -0.50
CA LYS A 198 -5.17 2.12 -1.42
C LYS A 198 -5.25 3.53 -0.89
N ILE A 199 -4.10 4.12 -0.54
CA ILE A 199 -4.00 5.47 -0.03
C ILE A 199 -3.26 6.33 -1.06
N PRO A 200 -3.79 7.50 -1.48
CA PRO A 200 -3.13 8.37 -2.43
C PRO A 200 -1.83 8.94 -1.85
N LEU A 201 -0.77 8.94 -2.65
CA LEU A 201 0.49 9.61 -2.32
C LEU A 201 0.28 11.13 -2.38
N GLY A 202 0.62 11.83 -1.29
CA GLY A 202 0.50 13.29 -1.22
C GLY A 202 -0.80 13.81 -0.61
N GLY A 203 -1.72 12.95 -0.20
CA GLY A 203 -2.83 13.33 0.68
C GLY A 203 -2.28 13.63 2.08
N GLY A 204 -2.12 14.89 2.44
CA GLY A 204 -1.88 15.28 3.82
C GLY A 204 -2.99 14.67 4.68
N GLY A 205 -2.62 14.08 5.83
CA GLY A 205 -3.48 13.26 6.70
C GLY A 205 -4.78 13.91 7.17
N GLY A 206 -5.74 14.04 6.25
CA GLY A 206 -7.12 14.42 6.53
C GLY A 206 -8.03 13.23 6.20
N ALA A 207 -9.11 13.10 6.94
CA ALA A 207 -10.10 12.01 6.82
C ALA A 207 -10.78 11.86 5.44
N ASP A 208 -10.47 12.75 4.49
CA ASP A 208 -11.14 12.85 3.19
C ASP A 208 -10.37 12.25 2.00
N ALA A 209 -9.25 11.56 2.24
CA ALA A 209 -8.60 10.83 1.15
C ALA A 209 -9.48 9.63 0.80
N ASN A 210 -9.88 9.51 -0.47
CA ASN A 210 -10.65 8.39 -1.02
C ASN A 210 -9.92 7.08 -0.75
N GLU A 211 -10.20 6.50 0.39
CA GLU A 211 -9.69 5.21 0.80
C GLU A 211 -10.60 4.14 0.18
N VAL A 212 -10.04 3.34 -0.71
CA VAL A 212 -10.77 2.24 -1.34
C VAL A 212 -10.26 0.95 -0.72
N SER A 213 -11.07 0.39 0.16
CA SER A 213 -10.84 -0.95 0.71
C SER A 213 -11.48 -1.99 -0.22
N LEU A 214 -10.69 -2.88 -0.79
CA LEU A 214 -11.17 -3.97 -1.64
C LEU A 214 -10.80 -5.30 -0.99
N PRO A 215 -11.72 -6.27 -0.93
CA PRO A 215 -11.37 -7.62 -0.51
C PRO A 215 -10.27 -8.16 -1.42
N ALA A 216 -9.27 -8.83 -0.83
CA ALA A 216 -8.20 -9.43 -1.61
C ALA A 216 -8.80 -10.45 -2.59
N ALA A 217 -8.38 -10.37 -3.86
CA ALA A 217 -8.79 -11.35 -4.85
C ALA A 217 -8.34 -12.74 -4.39
N THR A 218 -9.28 -13.65 -4.25
CA THR A 218 -8.99 -15.07 -4.00
C THR A 218 -8.10 -15.57 -5.14
N PRO A 219 -6.92 -16.13 -4.88
CA PRO A 219 -6.11 -16.70 -5.96
C PRO A 219 -6.93 -17.77 -6.67
N PRO A 220 -6.88 -17.87 -8.02
CA PRO A 220 -7.63 -18.88 -8.74
C PRO A 220 -7.20 -20.26 -8.22
N ALA A 221 -8.18 -21.04 -7.78
CA ALA A 221 -8.01 -22.44 -7.40
C ALA A 221 -7.63 -23.23 -8.67
N GLY A 222 -6.33 -23.38 -8.94
CA GLY A 222 -5.91 -24.04 -10.19
C GLY A 222 -4.42 -24.16 -10.43
N ALA A 223 -3.57 -23.92 -9.44
CA ALA A 223 -2.12 -24.19 -9.58
C ALA A 223 -1.66 -25.27 -8.60
N ALA A 224 -2.35 -26.41 -8.58
CA ALA A 224 -1.84 -27.61 -7.93
C ALA A 224 -1.55 -28.65 -9.00
N SER A 225 -0.32 -29.20 -8.97
CA SER A 225 0.20 -30.37 -9.65
C SER A 225 1.16 -30.13 -10.81
N ALA A 226 2.41 -29.84 -10.46
CA ALA A 226 3.52 -30.31 -11.29
C ALA A 226 3.64 -31.85 -11.13
N PRO A 227 3.74 -32.65 -12.19
CA PRO A 227 3.96 -34.08 -12.06
C PRO A 227 5.38 -34.32 -11.56
N LYS A 228 5.46 -35.10 -10.49
CA LYS A 228 6.69 -35.70 -9.97
C LYS A 228 7.32 -36.54 -11.07
N ALA A 229 8.47 -36.14 -11.60
CA ALA A 229 9.29 -36.97 -12.44
C ALA A 229 9.73 -38.18 -11.64
N ALA A 230 9.29 -39.34 -12.05
CA ALA A 230 9.82 -40.61 -11.60
C ALA A 230 11.17 -40.82 -12.26
N GLN A 231 12.17 -41.11 -11.42
CA GLN A 231 13.42 -41.83 -11.51
C GLN A 231 14.37 -41.61 -12.44
#